data_034d351ab8b249be8653ce36c5d0b869
#
_entry.id   034d351ab8b249be8653ce36c5d0b869
#
_cell.length_a   1.000
_cell.length_b   1.000
_cell.length_c   1.000
_cell.angle_alpha   90.00
_cell.angle_beta   90.00
_cell.angle_gamma   90.00
#
_symmetry.space_group_name_H-M   'P 1'
#
loop_
_entity.id
_entity.type
_entity.pdbx_description
1 polymer ?
#
loop_
_entity_poly.entity_id
_entity_poly.type
_entity_poly.pdbx_seq_one_letter_code
_entity_poly.pdbx_strand_id
1 'polypeptide(L)'
;MIDTLFSEVNINTIKEEDIQLNTEQFFINFINQLEGWKTKCKNLHLSAPQMGGDNIHTRLDEYLEILSEFQDSIAEDYQATLGDMNPNAMKGISCDSLNALDFIREVMIKTKEFYNKIPQEIDYVGIKSETETFIHNIFKYKYLFELCDIRPY
;
A
#
# COMPACT_ATOMS: atom_id res chain seq x y z
N MET A 1 8.78 34.45 -33.10
CA MET A 1 7.76 33.44 -33.43
C MET A 1 8.32 32.02 -33.35
N ILE A 2 9.48 31.76 -33.95
CA ILE A 2 10.14 30.42 -33.85
C ILE A 2 10.56 30.08 -32.42
N ASP A 3 11.10 31.04 -31.68
CA ASP A 3 11.52 30.82 -30.26
C ASP A 3 10.37 30.49 -29.32
N THR A 4 9.18 31.02 -29.58
CA THR A 4 7.99 30.75 -28.78
C THR A 4 7.49 29.31 -29.00
N LEU A 5 7.55 28.80 -30.24
CA LEU A 5 7.15 27.43 -30.56
C LEU A 5 8.09 26.39 -29.95
N PHE A 6 9.39 26.63 -29.94
CA PHE A 6 10.38 25.75 -29.32
C PHE A 6 10.25 25.75 -27.77
N SER A 7 9.93 26.88 -27.18
CA SER A 7 9.68 26.99 -25.74
C SER A 7 8.45 26.19 -25.30
N GLU A 8 7.35 26.23 -26.07
CA GLU A 8 6.13 25.48 -25.80
C GLU A 8 6.36 23.96 -25.88
N VAL A 9 7.09 23.48 -26.90
CA VAL A 9 7.44 22.06 -27.05
C VAL A 9 8.30 21.58 -25.88
N ASN A 10 9.30 22.36 -25.45
CA ASN A 10 10.16 22.02 -24.32
C ASN A 10 9.41 21.97 -23.00
N ILE A 11 8.49 22.91 -22.76
CA ILE A 11 7.66 22.94 -21.54
C ILE A 11 6.75 21.71 -21.47
N ASN A 12 6.15 21.31 -22.58
CA ASN A 12 5.28 20.12 -22.62
C ASN A 12 6.07 18.84 -22.36
N THR A 13 7.27 18.69 -22.92
CA THR A 13 8.13 17.53 -22.68
C THR A 13 8.55 17.44 -21.21
N ILE A 14 8.94 18.55 -20.58
CA ILE A 14 9.30 18.61 -19.17
C ILE A 14 8.11 18.21 -18.29
N LYS A 15 6.90 18.67 -18.60
CA LYS A 15 5.68 18.30 -17.84
C LYS A 15 5.35 16.82 -17.94
N GLU A 16 5.53 16.20 -19.09
CA GLU A 16 5.29 14.76 -19.26
C GLU A 16 6.30 13.93 -18.46
N GLU A 17 7.58 14.29 -18.49
CA GLU A 17 8.62 13.64 -17.70
C GLU A 17 8.37 13.79 -16.20
N ASP A 18 7.98 14.99 -15.73
CA ASP A 18 7.65 15.25 -14.34
C ASP A 18 6.43 14.44 -13.88
N ILE A 19 5.40 14.32 -14.72
CA ILE A 19 4.21 13.51 -14.42
C ILE A 19 4.59 12.04 -14.28
N GLN A 20 5.43 11.51 -15.17
CA GLN A 20 5.88 10.12 -15.11
C GLN A 20 6.71 9.86 -13.87
N LEU A 21 7.69 10.70 -13.54
CA LEU A 21 8.50 10.60 -12.32
C LEU A 21 7.64 10.65 -11.06
N ASN A 22 6.64 11.54 -11.02
CA ASN A 22 5.71 11.64 -9.90
C ASN A 22 4.85 10.39 -9.76
N THR A 23 4.42 9.80 -10.88
CA THR A 23 3.65 8.55 -10.89
C THR A 23 4.48 7.38 -10.38
N GLU A 24 5.71 7.23 -10.85
CA GLU A 24 6.63 6.19 -10.37
C GLU A 24 6.89 6.34 -8.87
N GLN A 25 7.19 7.55 -8.41
CA GLN A 25 7.45 7.82 -7.00
C GLN A 25 6.21 7.57 -6.13
N PHE A 26 5.04 7.85 -6.65
CA PHE A 26 3.77 7.57 -5.98
C PHE A 26 3.59 6.07 -5.70
N PHE A 27 3.86 5.21 -6.69
CA PHE A 27 3.79 3.76 -6.50
C PHE A 27 4.89 3.23 -5.58
N ILE A 28 6.13 3.71 -5.75
CA ILE A 28 7.27 3.33 -4.89
C ILE A 28 6.98 3.71 -3.42
N ASN A 29 6.42 4.87 -3.17
CA ASN A 29 6.04 5.31 -1.83
C ASN A 29 5.01 4.36 -1.20
N PHE A 30 4.03 3.91 -1.97
CA PHE A 30 3.02 2.98 -1.45
C PHE A 30 3.61 1.59 -1.19
N ILE A 31 4.49 1.08 -2.06
CA ILE A 31 5.21 -0.16 -1.85
C ILE A 31 6.05 -0.10 -0.56
N ASN A 32 6.71 1.04 -0.31
CA ASN A 32 7.45 1.28 0.92
C ASN A 32 6.54 1.40 2.15
N GLN A 33 5.35 1.94 2.00
CA GLN A 33 4.33 1.95 3.03
C GLN A 33 3.91 0.52 3.41
N LEU A 34 3.70 -0.33 2.42
CA LEU A 34 3.38 -1.74 2.64
C LEU A 34 4.50 -2.47 3.37
N GLU A 35 5.76 -2.20 3.06
CA GLU A 35 6.89 -2.79 3.77
C GLU A 35 6.91 -2.38 5.24
N GLY A 36 6.68 -1.12 5.55
CA GLY A 36 6.54 -0.63 6.92
C GLY A 36 5.37 -1.26 7.66
N TRP A 37 4.25 -1.47 6.98
CA TRP A 37 3.08 -2.15 7.57
C TRP A 37 3.33 -3.62 7.84
N LYS A 38 4.08 -4.32 7.00
CA LYS A 38 4.52 -5.71 7.25
C LYS A 38 5.33 -5.78 8.54
N THR A 39 6.29 -4.90 8.69
CA THR A 39 7.11 -4.81 9.90
C THR A 39 6.28 -4.53 11.13
N LYS A 40 5.36 -3.56 11.06
CA LYS A 40 4.45 -3.22 12.18
C LYS A 40 3.54 -4.40 12.52
N CYS A 41 2.94 -5.03 11.52
CA CYS A 41 2.06 -6.19 11.70
C CYS A 41 2.79 -7.33 12.42
N LYS A 42 4.04 -7.61 12.02
CA LYS A 42 4.87 -8.62 12.67
C LYS A 42 5.18 -8.26 14.13
N ASN A 43 5.50 -7.00 14.39
CA ASN A 43 5.76 -6.53 15.75
C ASN A 43 4.51 -6.65 16.65
N LEU A 44 3.35 -6.27 16.13
CA LEU A 44 2.10 -6.41 16.86
C LEU A 44 1.74 -7.88 17.09
N HIS A 45 1.96 -8.73 16.10
CA HIS A 45 1.76 -10.18 16.21
C HIS A 45 2.63 -10.78 17.32
N LEU A 46 3.91 -10.44 17.34
CA LEU A 46 4.86 -10.97 18.33
C LEU A 46 4.54 -10.50 19.76
N SER A 47 3.97 -9.32 19.92
CA SER A 47 3.62 -8.76 21.22
C SER A 47 2.21 -9.10 21.68
N ALA A 48 1.38 -9.68 20.81
CA ALA A 48 -0.01 -9.99 21.15
C ALA A 48 -0.14 -11.27 21.98
N PRO A 49 -1.09 -11.31 22.96
CA PRO A 49 -1.33 -12.52 23.72
C PRO A 49 -1.85 -13.67 22.85
N GLN A 50 -1.36 -14.88 23.10
CA GLN A 50 -1.83 -16.10 22.45
C GLN A 50 -2.90 -16.76 23.30
N MET A 51 -4.11 -16.19 23.34
CA MET A 51 -5.19 -16.68 24.19
C MET A 51 -6.49 -16.84 23.39
N GLY A 52 -7.11 -18.03 23.50
CA GLY A 52 -8.39 -18.31 22.87
C GLY A 52 -8.32 -18.67 21.37
N GLY A 53 -9.46 -19.06 20.79
CA GLY A 53 -9.55 -19.54 19.41
C GLY A 53 -9.48 -18.45 18.35
N ASP A 54 -10.00 -17.25 18.64
CA ASP A 54 -10.00 -16.09 17.76
C ASP A 54 -9.20 -14.95 18.37
N ASN A 55 -7.94 -15.21 18.69
CA ASN A 55 -7.10 -14.20 19.32
C ASN A 55 -6.44 -13.28 18.28
N ILE A 56 -6.06 -12.09 18.71
CA ILE A 56 -5.45 -11.07 17.86
C ILE A 56 -4.12 -11.53 17.28
N HIS A 57 -3.37 -12.35 18.00
CA HIS A 57 -2.10 -12.92 17.54
C HIS A 57 -2.28 -13.68 16.22
N THR A 58 -3.25 -14.59 16.17
CA THR A 58 -3.57 -15.39 14.98
C THR A 58 -4.04 -14.50 13.83
N ARG A 59 -4.94 -13.54 14.11
CA ARG A 59 -5.47 -12.64 13.07
C ARG A 59 -4.40 -11.75 12.47
N LEU A 60 -3.45 -11.29 13.26
CA LEU A 60 -2.32 -10.50 12.76
C LEU A 60 -1.38 -11.34 11.88
N ASP A 61 -1.17 -12.62 12.22
CA ASP A 61 -0.37 -13.53 11.40
C ASP A 61 -1.01 -13.75 10.02
N GLU A 62 -2.32 -14.00 10.00
CA GLU A 62 -3.09 -14.09 8.74
C GLU A 62 -3.00 -12.81 7.92
N TYR A 63 -3.12 -11.66 8.56
CA TYR A 63 -3.08 -10.36 7.87
C TYR A 63 -1.69 -10.03 7.33
N LEU A 64 -0.63 -10.49 8.00
CA LEU A 64 0.73 -10.34 7.50
C LEU A 64 0.91 -11.03 6.14
N GLU A 65 0.32 -12.21 5.95
CA GLU A 65 0.34 -12.90 4.66
C GLU A 65 -0.39 -12.10 3.57
N ILE A 66 -1.55 -11.52 3.91
CA ILE A 66 -2.30 -10.67 2.99
C ILE A 66 -1.49 -9.44 2.56
N LEU A 67 -0.81 -8.78 3.50
CA LEU A 67 0.08 -7.66 3.21
C LEU A 67 1.22 -8.07 2.27
N SER A 68 1.83 -9.23 2.52
CA SER A 68 2.95 -9.72 1.72
C SER A 68 2.52 -10.04 0.29
N GLU A 69 1.41 -10.73 0.12
CA GLU A 69 0.85 -11.07 -1.20
C GLU A 69 0.46 -9.80 -1.98
N PHE A 70 -0.18 -8.85 -1.32
CA PHE A 70 -0.56 -7.60 -1.97
C PHE A 70 0.66 -6.78 -2.38
N GLN A 71 1.68 -6.68 -1.52
CA GLN A 71 2.92 -5.99 -1.86
C GLN A 71 3.58 -6.60 -3.10
N ASP A 72 3.69 -7.92 -3.15
CA ASP A 72 4.28 -8.62 -4.30
C ASP A 72 3.50 -8.32 -5.57
N SER A 73 2.17 -8.39 -5.52
CA SER A 73 1.30 -8.12 -6.66
C SER A 73 1.45 -6.69 -7.17
N ILE A 74 1.44 -5.71 -6.28
CA ILE A 74 1.60 -4.29 -6.65
C ILE A 74 3.00 -4.02 -7.22
N ALA A 75 4.05 -4.63 -6.65
CA ALA A 75 5.41 -4.47 -7.14
C ALA A 75 5.59 -5.09 -8.54
N GLU A 76 5.01 -6.26 -8.77
CA GLU A 76 5.03 -6.92 -10.08
C GLU A 76 4.24 -6.12 -11.12
N ASP A 77 3.06 -5.62 -10.77
CA ASP A 77 2.24 -4.79 -11.64
C ASP A 77 2.93 -3.46 -11.97
N TYR A 78 3.59 -2.85 -10.98
CA TYR A 78 4.43 -1.67 -11.19
C TYR A 78 5.47 -1.94 -12.27
N GLN A 79 6.22 -3.03 -12.14
CA GLN A 79 7.29 -3.37 -13.08
C GLN A 79 6.75 -3.68 -14.47
N ALA A 80 5.60 -4.34 -14.56
CA ALA A 80 4.95 -4.64 -15.82
C ALA A 80 4.45 -3.40 -16.55
N THR A 81 4.03 -2.37 -15.81
CA THR A 81 3.42 -1.16 -16.35
C THR A 81 4.45 -0.04 -16.56
N LEU A 82 5.35 0.17 -15.63
CA LEU A 82 6.26 1.33 -15.59
C LEU A 82 7.73 0.97 -15.83
N GLY A 83 8.10 -0.31 -15.73
CA GLY A 83 9.46 -0.79 -15.91
C GLY A 83 10.11 -1.29 -14.63
N ASP A 84 11.34 -1.73 -14.73
CA ASP A 84 12.07 -2.36 -13.64
C ASP A 84 12.24 -1.44 -12.43
N MET A 85 12.00 -1.99 -11.25
CA MET A 85 12.21 -1.29 -9.99
C MET A 85 13.70 -1.26 -9.65
N ASN A 86 14.19 -0.12 -9.17
CA ASN A 86 15.56 -0.02 -8.65
C ASN A 86 15.73 -1.01 -7.48
N PRO A 87 16.80 -1.84 -7.46
CA PRO A 87 17.03 -2.80 -6.38
C PRO A 87 17.11 -2.19 -4.96
N ASN A 88 17.36 -0.90 -4.86
CA ASN A 88 17.45 -0.18 -3.58
C ASN A 88 16.18 0.64 -3.27
N ALA A 89 15.09 0.45 -4.03
CA ALA A 89 13.89 1.26 -3.88
C ALA A 89 13.09 0.92 -2.61
N MET A 90 13.12 -0.35 -2.16
CA MET A 90 12.37 -0.79 -0.99
C MET A 90 13.15 -0.49 0.30
N LYS A 91 12.67 0.49 1.06
CA LYS A 91 13.30 0.92 2.32
C LYS A 91 12.37 0.86 3.52
N GLY A 92 11.08 0.66 3.28
CA GLY A 92 10.06 0.70 4.31
C GLY A 92 9.82 2.11 4.85
N ILE A 93 8.57 2.39 5.22
CA ILE A 93 8.17 3.62 5.90
C ILE A 93 7.66 3.20 7.27
N SER A 94 8.23 3.77 8.34
CA SER A 94 7.84 3.43 9.71
C SER A 94 6.36 3.71 9.96
N CYS A 95 5.71 2.78 10.65
CA CYS A 95 4.34 2.91 11.11
C CYS A 95 4.34 2.96 12.64
N ASP A 96 3.73 4.00 13.21
CA ASP A 96 3.79 4.29 14.65
C ASP A 96 2.58 3.77 15.43
N SER A 97 1.67 3.01 14.80
CA SER A 97 0.50 2.46 15.47
C SER A 97 0.90 1.53 16.62
N LEU A 98 0.19 1.63 17.74
CA LEU A 98 0.51 0.91 18.97
C LEU A 98 -0.33 -0.34 19.18
N ASN A 99 -1.43 -0.49 18.45
CA ASN A 99 -2.34 -1.63 18.57
C ASN A 99 -2.94 -2.00 17.21
N ALA A 100 -3.57 -3.17 17.15
CA ALA A 100 -4.10 -3.70 15.90
C ALA A 100 -5.22 -2.85 15.28
N LEU A 101 -6.10 -2.27 16.11
CA LEU A 101 -7.19 -1.42 15.59
C LEU A 101 -6.68 -0.12 15.00
N ASP A 102 -5.77 0.57 15.66
CA ASP A 102 -5.15 1.77 15.12
C ASP A 102 -4.37 1.46 13.84
N PHE A 103 -3.67 0.33 13.82
CA PHE A 103 -2.94 -0.15 12.66
C PHE A 103 -3.85 -0.36 11.46
N ILE A 104 -4.93 -1.13 11.60
CA ILE A 104 -5.82 -1.43 10.47
C ILE A 104 -6.56 -0.18 9.97
N ARG A 105 -6.86 0.77 10.86
CA ARG A 105 -7.44 2.06 10.50
C ARG A 105 -6.47 2.91 9.68
N GLU A 106 -5.20 2.95 10.07
CA GLU A 106 -4.16 3.65 9.28
C GLU A 106 -4.02 3.02 7.88
N VAL A 107 -3.94 1.68 7.82
CA VAL A 107 -3.89 0.96 6.55
C VAL A 107 -5.08 1.31 5.66
N MET A 108 -6.28 1.35 6.24
CA MET A 108 -7.50 1.70 5.52
C MET A 108 -7.47 3.11 4.94
N ILE A 109 -7.11 4.11 5.76
CA ILE A 109 -7.08 5.51 5.34
C ILE A 109 -6.08 5.70 4.19
N LYS A 110 -4.86 5.23 4.37
CA LYS A 110 -3.80 5.42 3.39
C LYS A 110 -3.99 4.61 2.12
N THR A 111 -4.58 3.43 2.21
CA THR A 111 -4.92 2.62 1.03
C THR A 111 -6.03 3.26 0.21
N LYS A 112 -7.04 3.84 0.85
CA LYS A 112 -8.10 4.59 0.15
C LYS A 112 -7.52 5.83 -0.56
N GLU A 113 -6.63 6.56 0.09
CA GLU A 113 -5.93 7.68 -0.53
C GLU A 113 -5.13 7.23 -1.76
N PHE A 114 -4.39 6.14 -1.63
CA PHE A 114 -3.66 5.53 -2.74
C PHE A 114 -4.60 5.16 -3.88
N TYR A 115 -5.68 4.43 -3.59
CA TYR A 115 -6.65 4.00 -4.58
C TYR A 115 -7.23 5.18 -5.38
N ASN A 116 -7.60 6.25 -4.69
CA ASN A 116 -8.18 7.43 -5.32
C ASN A 116 -7.21 8.20 -6.22
N LYS A 117 -5.91 7.99 -6.05
CA LYS A 117 -4.86 8.63 -6.85
C LYS A 117 -4.29 7.75 -7.96
N ILE A 118 -4.72 6.49 -8.07
CA ILE A 118 -4.31 5.62 -9.17
C ILE A 118 -4.82 6.23 -10.49
N PRO A 119 -3.97 6.37 -11.53
CA PRO A 119 -4.42 6.91 -12.80
C PRO A 119 -5.58 6.12 -13.40
N GLN A 120 -6.50 6.81 -14.08
CA GLN A 120 -7.73 6.23 -14.65
C GLN A 120 -7.48 5.47 -15.96
N GLU A 121 -6.26 5.45 -16.45
CA GLU A 121 -5.89 4.82 -17.71
C GLU A 121 -5.99 3.29 -17.61
N ILE A 122 -6.30 2.64 -18.73
CA ILE A 122 -6.44 1.19 -18.80
C ILE A 122 -5.19 0.43 -18.35
N ASP A 123 -4.00 1.03 -18.50
CA ASP A 123 -2.73 0.44 -18.13
C ASP A 123 -2.66 0.12 -16.62
N TYR A 124 -3.45 0.80 -15.81
CA TYR A 124 -3.48 0.65 -14.34
C TYR A 124 -4.65 -0.19 -13.84
N VAL A 125 -5.40 -0.84 -14.74
CA VAL A 125 -6.60 -1.62 -14.34
C VAL A 125 -6.26 -2.78 -13.40
N GLY A 126 -5.12 -3.45 -13.60
CA GLY A 126 -4.67 -4.53 -12.73
C GLY A 126 -4.36 -4.05 -11.32
N ILE A 127 -3.62 -2.96 -11.21
CA ILE A 127 -3.29 -2.34 -9.92
C ILE A 127 -4.57 -1.92 -9.18
N LYS A 128 -5.52 -1.32 -9.89
CA LYS A 128 -6.82 -0.92 -9.31
C LYS A 128 -7.59 -2.13 -8.78
N SER A 129 -7.69 -3.17 -9.58
CA SER A 129 -8.44 -4.39 -9.22
C SER A 129 -7.85 -5.09 -8.00
N GLU A 130 -6.54 -5.22 -7.92
CA GLU A 130 -5.85 -5.81 -6.78
C GLU A 130 -5.99 -4.95 -5.52
N THR A 131 -5.94 -3.63 -5.68
CA THR A 131 -6.16 -2.69 -4.57
C THR A 131 -7.60 -2.79 -4.04
N GLU A 132 -8.59 -2.95 -4.91
CA GLU A 132 -9.98 -3.18 -4.51
C GLU A 132 -10.13 -4.46 -3.66
N THR A 133 -9.49 -5.55 -4.07
CA THR A 133 -9.45 -6.80 -3.31
C THR A 133 -8.79 -6.59 -1.95
N PHE A 134 -7.68 -5.86 -1.91
CA PHE A 134 -7.00 -5.54 -0.66
C PHE A 134 -7.87 -4.68 0.27
N ILE A 135 -8.58 -3.68 -0.26
CA ILE A 135 -9.53 -2.87 0.51
C ILE A 135 -10.64 -3.75 1.11
N HIS A 136 -11.17 -4.70 0.35
CA HIS A 136 -12.15 -5.66 0.86
C HIS A 136 -11.58 -6.44 2.05
N ASN A 137 -10.35 -6.90 1.98
CA ASN A 137 -9.67 -7.58 3.08
C ASN A 137 -9.42 -6.66 4.29
N ILE A 138 -9.17 -5.36 4.09
CA ILE A 138 -9.05 -4.40 5.19
C ILE A 138 -10.36 -4.36 5.99
N PHE A 139 -11.50 -4.26 5.34
CA PHE A 139 -12.79 -4.24 6.02
C PHE A 139 -13.04 -5.52 6.82
N LYS A 140 -12.72 -6.67 6.22
CA LYS A 140 -12.83 -7.97 6.89
C LYS A 140 -11.97 -8.04 8.15
N TYR A 141 -10.69 -7.67 8.04
CA TYR A 141 -9.77 -7.77 9.19
C TYR A 141 -10.00 -6.68 10.23
N LYS A 142 -10.46 -5.50 9.84
CA LYS A 142 -10.92 -4.50 10.80
C LYS A 142 -12.03 -5.07 11.68
N TYR A 143 -13.02 -5.72 11.08
CA TYR A 143 -14.09 -6.40 11.81
C TYR A 143 -13.55 -7.50 12.72
N LEU A 144 -12.66 -8.36 12.23
CA LEU A 144 -12.06 -9.44 13.00
C LEU A 144 -11.22 -8.93 14.18
N PHE A 145 -10.48 -7.85 13.99
CA PHE A 145 -9.71 -7.20 15.06
C PHE A 145 -10.63 -6.58 16.11
N GLU A 146 -11.73 -5.96 15.71
CA GLU A 146 -12.74 -5.43 16.63
C GLU A 146 -13.36 -6.53 17.47
N LEU A 147 -13.65 -7.68 16.88
CA LEU A 147 -14.17 -8.84 17.62
C LEU A 147 -13.18 -9.34 18.68
N CYS A 148 -11.89 -9.39 18.34
CA CYS A 148 -10.86 -9.80 19.29
C CYS A 148 -10.71 -8.82 20.45
N ASP A 149 -10.90 -7.51 20.20
CA ASP A 149 -10.78 -6.46 21.20
C ASP A 149 -11.96 -6.43 22.17
N ILE A 150 -13.17 -6.77 21.69
CA ILE A 150 -14.41 -6.70 22.48
C ILE A 150 -14.59 -7.93 23.38
N ARG A 151 -13.96 -9.05 23.11
CA ARG A 151 -14.14 -10.27 23.91
C ARG A 151 -13.24 -10.25 25.14
N PRO A 152 -13.79 -10.01 26.35
CA PRO A 152 -13.04 -10.20 27.59
C PRO A 152 -12.72 -11.69 27.79
N TYR A 153 -11.56 -11.95 28.29
CA TYR A 153 -11.08 -13.30 28.61
C TYR A 153 -11.72 -13.85 29.90
#